data_6ce3a2239b38618bcd58d2bee199119a
#
_entry.id   6ce3a2239b38618bcd58d2bee199119a
#
_cell.length_a   1.000
_cell.length_b   1.000
_cell.length_c   1.000
_cell.angle_alpha   90.00
_cell.angle_beta   90.00
_cell.angle_gamma   90.00
#
_symmetry.space_group_name_H-M   'P 1'
#
loop_
_entity.id
_entity.type
_entity.pdbx_description
1 polymer ?
#
loop_
_entity_poly.entity_id
_entity_poly.type
_entity_poly.pdbx_seq_one_letter_code
_entity_poly.pdbx_strand_id
1 'polypeptide(L)'
;ILAFDTTKLRDELISAIHPSDYTCRPQIILPEHNKNYEKVVKTFESKTGIGAVLNTSFNLHGSPTVCDPQTALETFKNSELDYLAIGNYLIKK
;
A
#
# COMPACT_ATOMS: atom_id res chain seq x y z
N ILE A 1 14.39 -4.09 -6.90
CA ILE A 1 14.06 -3.47 -5.58
C ILE A 1 15.20 -3.78 -4.62
N LEU A 2 15.75 -2.74 -4.03
CA LEU A 2 16.84 -2.85 -3.04
C LEU A 2 16.30 -2.63 -1.63
N ALA A 3 16.89 -3.32 -0.67
CA ALA A 3 16.67 -3.08 0.74
C ALA A 3 17.69 -2.04 1.26
N PHE A 4 17.21 -1.15 2.10
CA PHE A 4 18.00 -0.09 2.71
C PHE A 4 17.83 -0.09 4.23
N ASP A 5 18.88 0.28 4.93
CA ASP A 5 18.81 0.51 6.35
C ASP A 5 17.88 1.70 6.64
N THR A 6 17.14 1.61 7.73
CA THR A 6 16.26 2.69 8.17
C THR A 6 16.96 3.65 9.12
N THR A 7 16.44 4.87 9.23
CA THR A 7 16.92 5.89 10.17
C THR A 7 16.17 5.80 11.50
N LYS A 8 16.46 6.76 12.42
CA LYS A 8 15.72 6.89 13.67
C LYS A 8 14.24 7.22 13.50
N LEU A 9 13.83 7.68 12.30
CA LEU A 9 12.42 7.95 11.97
C LEU A 9 11.62 6.69 11.61
N ARG A 10 12.24 5.52 11.67
CA ARG A 10 11.57 4.24 11.33
C ARG A 10 10.31 3.96 12.15
N ASP A 11 10.23 4.47 13.37
CA ASP A 11 9.07 4.25 14.24
C ASP A 11 7.78 4.91 13.68
N GLU A 12 7.92 5.94 12.85
CA GLU A 12 6.81 6.57 12.13
C GLU A 12 6.25 5.69 11.01
N LEU A 13 7.06 4.72 10.53
CA LEU A 13 6.73 3.83 9.41
C LEU A 13 6.85 2.35 9.79
N ILE A 14 6.66 2.03 11.07
CA ILE A 14 6.93 0.69 11.60
C ILE A 14 6.21 -0.43 10.83
N SER A 15 5.00 -0.17 10.33
CA SER A 15 4.23 -1.13 9.53
C SER A 15 4.81 -1.40 8.13
N ALA A 16 5.70 -0.54 7.66
CA ALA A 16 6.34 -0.64 6.34
C ALA A 16 7.80 -1.12 6.42
N ILE A 17 8.26 -1.52 7.60
CA ILE A 17 9.64 -1.90 7.90
C ILE A 17 9.69 -3.40 8.19
N HIS A 18 10.71 -4.07 7.68
CA HIS A 18 10.91 -5.49 7.94
C HIS A 18 11.27 -5.73 9.41
N PRO A 19 10.50 -6.55 10.14
CA PRO A 19 10.59 -6.62 11.61
C PRO A 19 11.88 -7.27 12.14
N SER A 20 12.58 -8.08 11.33
CA SER A 20 13.75 -8.81 11.80
C SER A 20 15.06 -8.04 11.67
N ASP A 21 15.21 -7.19 10.65
CA ASP A 21 16.44 -6.48 10.35
C ASP A 21 16.26 -4.96 10.24
N TYR A 22 15.03 -4.47 10.41
CA TYR A 22 14.66 -3.06 10.32
C TYR A 22 15.00 -2.38 8.99
N THR A 23 15.10 -3.16 7.92
CA THR A 23 15.27 -2.62 6.56
C THR A 23 13.94 -2.23 5.94
N CYS A 24 13.97 -1.39 4.92
CA CYS A 24 12.82 -1.06 4.08
C CYS A 24 13.18 -1.19 2.60
N ARG A 25 12.16 -1.28 1.75
CA ARG A 25 12.29 -1.33 0.29
C ARG A 25 11.54 -0.14 -0.32
N PRO A 26 12.10 1.07 -0.21
CA PRO A 26 11.40 2.27 -0.63
C PRO A 26 11.26 2.36 -2.14
N GLN A 27 10.11 2.87 -2.57
CA GLN A 27 9.84 3.27 -3.96
C GLN A 27 9.44 4.74 -3.93
N ILE A 28 10.24 5.59 -4.55
CA ILE A 28 9.99 7.03 -4.60
C ILE A 28 8.95 7.30 -5.68
N ILE A 29 7.87 7.97 -5.28
CA ILE A 29 6.81 8.38 -6.20
C ILE A 29 7.14 9.77 -6.73
N LEU A 30 7.34 9.87 -8.04
CA LEU A 30 7.57 11.13 -8.72
C LEU A 30 6.33 11.51 -9.53
N PRO A 31 5.94 12.82 -9.58
CA PRO A 31 4.75 13.28 -10.31
C PRO A 31 4.76 12.89 -11.79
N GLU A 32 5.92 12.91 -12.41
CA GLU A 32 6.12 12.54 -13.83
C GLU A 32 5.87 11.05 -14.09
N HIS A 33 6.00 10.19 -13.07
CA HIS A 33 5.78 8.75 -13.23
C HIS A 33 4.32 8.35 -12.95
N ASN A 34 3.71 8.91 -11.91
CA ASN A 34 2.32 8.60 -11.55
C ASN A 34 1.69 9.71 -10.71
N LYS A 35 1.21 10.74 -11.38
CA LYS A 35 0.60 11.92 -10.76
C LYS A 35 -0.61 11.58 -9.87
N ASN A 36 -1.43 10.62 -10.28
CA ASN A 36 -2.62 10.25 -9.52
C ASN A 36 -2.25 9.54 -8.21
N TYR A 37 -1.29 8.65 -8.26
CA TYR A 37 -0.82 7.93 -7.08
C TYR A 37 -0.08 8.87 -6.11
N GLU A 38 0.75 9.77 -6.64
CA GLU A 38 1.38 10.82 -5.84
C GLU A 38 0.35 11.66 -5.10
N LYS A 39 -0.73 12.05 -5.77
CA LYS A 39 -1.83 12.81 -5.14
C LYS A 39 -2.49 12.04 -3.99
N VAL A 40 -2.68 10.73 -4.13
CA VAL A 40 -3.22 9.87 -3.06
C VAL A 40 -2.29 9.89 -1.85
N VAL A 41 -0.99 9.68 -2.05
CA VAL A 41 -0.01 9.66 -0.95
C VAL A 41 0.11 11.03 -0.28
N LYS A 42 0.13 12.12 -1.05
CA LYS A 42 0.13 13.48 -0.51
C LYS A 42 -1.14 13.80 0.29
N THR A 43 -2.28 13.32 -0.16
CA THR A 43 -3.54 13.47 0.59
C THR A 43 -3.50 12.70 1.91
N PHE A 44 -2.93 11.51 1.90
CA PHE A 44 -2.69 10.73 3.12
C PHE A 44 -1.75 11.47 4.08
N GLU A 45 -0.63 11.98 3.57
CA GLU A 45 0.32 12.78 4.35
C GLU A 45 -0.35 14.00 5.00
N SER A 46 -1.18 14.73 4.25
CA SER A 46 -1.88 15.91 4.80
C SER A 46 -2.84 15.58 5.95
N LYS A 47 -3.32 14.35 6.02
CA LYS A 47 -4.26 13.88 7.05
C LYS A 47 -3.58 13.19 8.23
N THR A 48 -2.43 12.59 8.02
CA THR A 48 -1.75 11.74 9.02
C THR A 48 -0.39 12.27 9.47
N GLY A 49 0.21 13.16 8.69
CA GLY A 49 1.61 13.58 8.86
C GLY A 49 2.64 12.59 8.30
N ILE A 50 2.19 11.47 7.71
CA ILE A 50 3.05 10.39 7.21
C ILE A 50 3.00 10.38 5.68
N GLY A 51 4.12 10.68 5.03
CA GLY A 51 4.26 10.75 3.56
C GLY A 51 4.59 9.42 2.89
N ALA A 52 4.12 8.30 3.42
CA ALA A 52 4.37 6.99 2.87
C ALA A 52 3.21 6.03 3.11
N VAL A 53 3.06 5.03 2.26
CA VAL A 53 2.10 3.93 2.42
C VAL A 53 2.81 2.60 2.17
N LEU A 54 2.35 1.53 2.80
CA LEU A 54 2.82 0.18 2.52
C LEU A 54 2.11 -0.34 1.26
N ASN A 55 2.90 -0.76 0.28
CA ASN A 55 2.40 -1.44 -0.90
C ASN A 55 2.63 -2.95 -0.78
N THR A 56 1.60 -3.72 -1.06
CA THR A 56 1.67 -5.19 -1.08
C THR A 56 0.78 -5.74 -2.19
N SER A 57 0.90 -7.03 -2.50
CA SER A 57 0.02 -7.70 -3.46
C SER A 57 -1.41 -7.79 -2.93
N PHE A 58 -2.38 -7.69 -3.83
CA PHE A 58 -3.78 -7.91 -3.48
C PHE A 58 -4.16 -9.37 -3.73
N ASN A 59 -4.15 -10.15 -2.68
CA ASN A 59 -4.53 -11.56 -2.67
C ASN A 59 -4.72 -12.05 -1.22
N LEU A 60 -5.46 -13.12 -1.06
CA LEU A 60 -5.46 -13.88 0.19
C LEU A 60 -4.19 -14.74 0.27
N HIS A 61 -3.69 -14.98 1.48
CA HIS A 61 -2.51 -15.82 1.69
C HIS A 61 -2.70 -17.20 1.04
N GLY A 62 -1.72 -17.62 0.25
CA GLY A 62 -1.77 -18.89 -0.50
C GLY A 62 -2.53 -18.83 -1.83
N SER A 63 -3.13 -17.69 -2.17
CA SER A 63 -3.83 -17.48 -3.44
C SER A 63 -2.99 -16.64 -4.41
N PRO A 64 -3.19 -16.76 -5.73
CA PRO A 64 -2.55 -15.89 -6.71
C PRO A 64 -2.96 -14.43 -6.53
N THR A 65 -2.11 -13.51 -7.01
CA THR A 65 -2.46 -12.09 -7.09
C THR A 65 -3.70 -11.89 -7.95
N VAL A 66 -4.63 -11.09 -7.48
CA VAL A 66 -5.86 -10.72 -8.19
C VAL A 66 -5.54 -10.12 -9.57
N CYS A 67 -6.24 -10.56 -10.61
CA CYS A 67 -6.03 -10.10 -11.99
C CYS A 67 -7.30 -9.63 -12.71
N ASP A 68 -8.48 -9.82 -12.13
CA ASP A 68 -9.77 -9.43 -12.71
C ASP A 68 -10.74 -8.89 -11.65
N PRO A 69 -11.80 -8.16 -12.06
CA PRO A 69 -12.74 -7.55 -11.12
C PRO A 69 -13.50 -8.54 -10.26
N GLN A 70 -13.85 -9.72 -10.80
CA GLN A 70 -14.59 -10.72 -10.02
C GLN A 70 -13.72 -11.27 -8.90
N THR A 71 -12.49 -11.68 -9.20
CA THR A 71 -11.54 -12.16 -8.20
C THR A 71 -11.22 -11.07 -7.17
N ALA A 72 -11.19 -9.79 -7.59
CA ALA A 72 -11.03 -8.65 -6.68
C ALA A 72 -12.18 -8.58 -5.66
N LEU A 73 -13.42 -8.69 -6.13
CA LEU A 73 -14.61 -8.66 -5.25
C LEU A 73 -14.66 -9.87 -4.31
N GLU A 74 -14.32 -11.06 -4.80
CA GLU A 74 -14.25 -12.28 -3.99
C GLU A 74 -13.17 -12.17 -2.91
N THR A 75 -11.97 -11.71 -3.28
CA THR A 75 -10.87 -11.46 -2.35
C THR A 75 -11.25 -10.42 -1.31
N PHE A 76 -11.86 -9.31 -1.73
CA PHE A 76 -12.36 -8.28 -0.82
C PHE A 76 -13.39 -8.83 0.16
N LYS A 77 -14.38 -9.56 -0.32
CA LYS A 77 -15.44 -10.18 0.51
C LYS A 77 -14.85 -11.10 1.57
N ASN A 78 -13.82 -11.88 1.24
CA ASN A 78 -13.20 -12.88 2.10
C ASN A 78 -12.00 -12.35 2.91
N SER A 79 -11.62 -11.09 2.74
CA SER A 79 -10.56 -10.43 3.50
C SER A 79 -11.13 -9.63 4.67
N GLU A 80 -10.25 -9.09 5.51
CA GLU A 80 -10.62 -8.15 6.59
C GLU A 80 -10.57 -6.68 6.15
N LEU A 81 -10.44 -6.41 4.85
CA LEU A 81 -10.41 -5.05 4.31
C LEU A 81 -11.79 -4.40 4.42
N ASP A 82 -11.83 -3.15 4.84
CA ASP A 82 -13.07 -2.36 4.94
C ASP A 82 -13.48 -1.71 3.61
N TYR A 83 -12.49 -1.42 2.75
CA TYR A 83 -12.70 -0.70 1.50
C TYR A 83 -11.95 -1.34 0.35
N LEU A 84 -12.56 -1.29 -0.83
CA LEU A 84 -11.95 -1.63 -2.11
C LEU A 84 -12.16 -0.49 -3.10
N ALA A 85 -11.06 0.06 -3.62
CA ALA A 85 -11.09 0.97 -4.75
C ALA A 85 -10.81 0.17 -6.04
N ILE A 86 -11.74 0.18 -6.98
CA ILE A 86 -11.63 -0.54 -8.23
C ILE A 86 -12.24 0.28 -9.38
N GLY A 87 -11.42 0.61 -10.40
CA GLY A 87 -11.82 1.53 -11.44
C GLY A 87 -12.23 2.88 -10.83
N ASN A 88 -13.45 3.31 -11.11
CA ASN A 88 -14.04 4.56 -10.58
C ASN A 88 -14.95 4.33 -9.35
N TYR A 89 -14.92 3.14 -8.77
CA TYR A 89 -15.78 2.77 -7.64
C TYR A 89 -14.99 2.64 -6.35
N LEU A 90 -15.59 3.11 -5.27
CA LEU A 90 -15.15 2.83 -3.92
C LEU A 90 -16.24 1.99 -3.23
N ILE A 91 -15.88 0.78 -2.85
CA ILE A 91 -16.78 -0.20 -2.22
C ILE A 91 -16.44 -0.28 -0.74
N LYS A 92 -17.45 -0.23 0.10
CA LYS A 92 -17.34 -0.41 1.54
C LYS A 92 -18.11 -1.67 1.94
N LYS A 93 -17.57 -2.44 2.89
CA LYS A 93 -18.32 -3.49 3.62
C LYS A 93 -19.37 -2.90 4.54
#